data_52940dff8b42a42db1fa04808dd97b7b
#
_entry.id   52940dff8b42a42db1fa04808dd97b7b
#
_cell.length_a   1.000
_cell.length_b   1.000
_cell.length_c   1.000
_cell.angle_alpha   90.00
_cell.angle_beta   90.00
_cell.angle_gamma   90.00
#
_symmetry.space_group_name_H-M   'P 1'
#
loop_
_entity.id
_entity.type
_entity.pdbx_description
1 polymer ?
#
loop_
_entity_poly.entity_id
_entity_poly.type
_entity_poly.pdbx_seq_one_letter_code
_entity_poly.pdbx_strand_id
1 'polypeptide(L)'
;HIRKGDIIVRLSNSNLDLEILNAESELAEKQNMLRNTQITMEQDQLNNQTEAAQLSMDMQAKKRAYLHQTALQKEQLNSREEYLKSKEDYELSSQKHALIQQRLKKDAQLRRSQMEQMSENLSSMLRNVQLVRKRKERLDVRSQINGEVGQLDIELGQSIVPGQKIGVINDLSDYKVEAKI
;
A
#
# COMPACT_ATOMS: atom_id res chain seq x y z
N HIS A 1 15.37 14.73 -42.14
CA HIS A 1 14.43 15.61 -41.44
C HIS A 1 13.86 14.90 -40.26
N ILE A 2 13.76 15.56 -39.10
CA ILE A 2 13.21 15.08 -37.85
C ILE A 2 12.18 16.05 -37.30
N ARG A 3 11.20 15.53 -36.59
CA ARG A 3 10.20 16.31 -35.88
C ARG A 3 10.49 16.33 -34.36
N LYS A 4 10.02 17.36 -33.71
CA LYS A 4 10.07 17.44 -32.24
C LYS A 4 9.46 16.19 -31.62
N GLY A 5 10.22 15.50 -30.76
CA GLY A 5 9.84 14.24 -30.09
C GLY A 5 10.40 12.99 -30.77
N ASP A 6 10.89 13.04 -32.01
CA ASP A 6 11.49 11.88 -32.67
C ASP A 6 12.78 11.45 -31.95
N ILE A 7 12.97 10.13 -31.85
CA ILE A 7 14.18 9.56 -31.25
C ILE A 7 15.34 9.67 -32.22
N ILE A 8 16.41 10.31 -31.79
CA ILE A 8 17.64 10.49 -32.58
C ILE A 8 18.63 9.36 -32.25
N VAL A 9 18.81 9.10 -30.96
CA VAL A 9 19.73 8.08 -30.43
C VAL A 9 19.06 7.35 -29.28
N ARG A 10 19.26 6.03 -29.26
CA ARG A 10 18.83 5.20 -28.11
C ARG A 10 20.07 4.72 -27.39
N LEU A 11 20.17 5.10 -26.13
CA LEU A 11 21.24 4.66 -25.24
C LEU A 11 20.81 3.42 -24.47
N SER A 12 21.76 2.58 -24.08
CA SER A 12 21.53 1.44 -23.19
C SER A 12 22.32 1.59 -21.89
N ASN A 13 21.75 1.15 -20.78
CA ASN A 13 22.42 1.14 -19.49
C ASN A 13 21.97 -0.09 -18.69
N SER A 14 22.82 -1.12 -18.69
CA SER A 14 22.52 -2.40 -18.01
C SER A 14 22.36 -2.25 -16.50
N ASN A 15 23.06 -1.29 -15.86
CA ASN A 15 22.90 -1.03 -14.43
C ASN A 15 21.49 -0.48 -14.12
N LEU A 16 21.00 0.41 -14.99
CA LEU A 16 19.65 0.96 -14.85
C LEU A 16 18.56 -0.12 -15.08
N ASP A 17 18.79 -1.04 -16.02
CA ASP A 17 17.90 -2.18 -16.24
C ASP A 17 17.83 -3.09 -14.99
N LEU A 18 18.97 -3.35 -14.34
CA LEU A 18 19.02 -4.09 -13.08
C LEU A 18 18.35 -3.32 -11.93
N GLU A 19 18.54 -2.00 -11.86
CA GLU A 19 17.88 -1.15 -10.85
C GLU A 19 16.35 -1.22 -10.98
N ILE A 20 15.83 -1.18 -12.20
CA ILE A 20 14.38 -1.34 -12.47
C ILE A 20 13.90 -2.71 -12.02
N LEU A 21 14.59 -3.77 -12.44
CA LEU A 21 14.22 -5.15 -12.10
C LEU A 21 14.19 -5.36 -10.58
N ASN A 22 15.20 -4.85 -9.87
CA ASN A 22 15.26 -4.94 -8.41
C ASN A 22 14.11 -4.17 -7.76
N ALA A 23 13.84 -2.93 -8.20
CA ALA A 23 12.76 -2.12 -7.65
C ALA A 23 11.38 -2.74 -7.91
N GLU A 24 11.16 -3.35 -9.08
CA GLU A 24 9.92 -4.07 -9.42
C GLU A 24 9.77 -5.36 -8.61
N SER A 25 10.85 -6.10 -8.38
CA SER A 25 10.85 -7.32 -7.57
C SER A 25 10.54 -7.01 -6.11
N GLU A 26 11.15 -5.96 -5.56
CA GLU A 26 10.88 -5.49 -4.19
C GLU A 26 9.43 -5.03 -4.04
N LEU A 27 8.89 -4.30 -5.02
CA LEU A 27 7.48 -3.91 -5.05
C LEU A 27 6.56 -5.13 -5.03
N ALA A 28 6.82 -6.13 -5.86
CA ALA A 28 6.02 -7.36 -5.95
C ALA A 28 6.06 -8.14 -4.63
N GLU A 29 7.24 -8.25 -3.99
CA GLU A 29 7.37 -8.87 -2.67
C GLU A 29 6.51 -8.17 -1.61
N LYS A 30 6.57 -6.84 -1.56
CA LYS A 30 5.77 -6.07 -0.60
C LYS A 30 4.27 -6.13 -0.86
N GLN A 31 3.86 -6.20 -2.13
CA GLN A 31 2.46 -6.44 -2.49
C GLN A 31 1.96 -7.80 -2.00
N ASN A 32 2.77 -8.86 -2.15
CA ASN A 32 2.44 -10.18 -1.65
C ASN A 32 2.37 -10.22 -0.12
N MET A 33 3.34 -9.57 0.55
CA MET A 33 3.33 -9.43 2.01
C MET A 33 2.08 -8.71 2.51
N LEU A 34 1.69 -7.61 1.85
CA LEU A 34 0.46 -6.87 2.18
C LEU A 34 -0.76 -7.78 2.07
N ARG A 35 -0.89 -8.52 0.96
CA ARG A 35 -2.00 -9.45 0.74
C ARG A 35 -2.08 -10.51 1.83
N ASN A 36 -0.95 -11.14 2.17
CA ASN A 36 -0.90 -12.15 3.24
C ASN A 36 -1.30 -11.56 4.60
N THR A 37 -0.82 -10.35 4.90
CA THR A 37 -1.18 -9.64 6.14
C THR A 37 -2.69 -9.34 6.18
N GLN A 38 -3.29 -8.92 5.05
CA GLN A 38 -4.74 -8.70 4.96
C GLN A 38 -5.53 -9.98 5.27
N ILE A 39 -5.15 -11.11 4.67
CA ILE A 39 -5.81 -12.40 4.91
C ILE A 39 -5.73 -12.79 6.38
N THR A 40 -4.55 -12.67 7.00
CA THR A 40 -4.37 -12.96 8.43
C THR A 40 -5.24 -12.05 9.30
N MET A 41 -5.28 -10.75 9.00
CA MET A 41 -6.12 -9.79 9.73
C MET A 41 -7.61 -10.09 9.60
N GLU A 42 -8.07 -10.55 8.44
CA GLU A 42 -9.48 -10.97 8.23
C GLU A 42 -9.81 -12.22 9.03
N GLN A 43 -8.92 -13.22 9.07
CA GLN A 43 -9.09 -14.41 9.88
C GLN A 43 -9.17 -14.10 11.37
N ASP A 44 -8.27 -13.24 11.87
CA ASP A 44 -8.27 -12.78 13.26
C ASP A 44 -9.55 -12.01 13.59
N GLN A 45 -10.03 -11.19 12.66
CA GLN A 45 -11.29 -10.48 12.83
C GLN A 45 -12.48 -11.42 12.96
N LEU A 46 -12.57 -12.45 12.12
CA LEU A 46 -13.65 -13.45 12.18
C LEU A 46 -13.59 -14.23 13.49
N ASN A 47 -12.40 -14.64 13.93
CA ASN A 47 -12.21 -15.33 15.21
C ASN A 47 -12.66 -14.45 16.38
N ASN A 48 -12.25 -13.20 16.42
CA ASN A 48 -12.63 -12.25 17.46
C ASN A 48 -14.13 -11.95 17.45
N GLN A 49 -14.77 -11.88 16.27
CA GLN A 49 -16.23 -11.71 16.17
C GLN A 49 -16.98 -12.94 16.67
N THR A 50 -16.48 -14.15 16.38
CA THR A 50 -17.07 -15.40 16.86
C THR A 50 -16.99 -15.47 18.39
N GLU A 51 -15.83 -15.16 18.97
CA GLU A 51 -15.65 -15.09 20.43
C GLU A 51 -16.61 -14.06 21.07
N ALA A 52 -16.72 -12.89 20.47
CA ALA A 52 -17.64 -11.85 20.96
C ALA A 52 -19.11 -12.27 20.89
N ALA A 53 -19.51 -12.98 19.83
CA ALA A 53 -20.86 -13.53 19.72
C ALA A 53 -21.15 -14.57 20.82
N GLN A 54 -20.21 -15.49 21.08
CA GLN A 54 -20.32 -16.49 22.15
C GLN A 54 -20.44 -15.83 23.51
N LEU A 55 -19.58 -14.85 23.84
CA LEU A 55 -19.64 -14.13 25.12
C LEU A 55 -20.92 -13.28 25.24
N SER A 56 -21.45 -12.76 24.14
CA SER A 56 -22.74 -12.07 24.15
C SER A 56 -23.91 -13.03 24.48
N MET A 57 -23.92 -14.24 23.89
CA MET A 57 -24.91 -15.24 24.14
C MET A 57 -24.84 -15.76 25.61
N ASP A 58 -23.64 -16.00 26.13
CA ASP A 58 -23.43 -16.38 27.52
C ASP A 58 -23.95 -15.31 28.49
N MET A 59 -23.56 -14.05 28.27
CA MET A 59 -24.03 -12.93 29.08
C MET A 59 -25.56 -12.81 29.08
N GLN A 60 -26.22 -12.99 27.93
CA GLN A 60 -27.68 -12.99 27.84
C GLN A 60 -28.32 -14.14 28.57
N ALA A 61 -27.72 -15.36 28.51
CA ALA A 61 -28.20 -16.52 29.27
C ALA A 61 -28.10 -16.29 30.76
N LYS A 62 -26.96 -15.83 31.26
CA LYS A 62 -26.72 -15.51 32.67
C LYS A 62 -27.62 -14.37 33.15
N LYS A 63 -27.86 -13.36 32.31
CA LYS A 63 -28.82 -12.29 32.61
C LYS A 63 -30.24 -12.84 32.83
N ARG A 64 -30.71 -13.72 31.94
CA ARG A 64 -32.04 -14.33 32.11
C ARG A 64 -32.13 -15.14 33.37
N ALA A 65 -31.10 -15.95 33.70
CA ALA A 65 -31.03 -16.73 34.93
C ALA A 65 -31.08 -15.84 36.19
N TYR A 66 -30.28 -14.75 36.19
CA TYR A 66 -30.28 -13.78 37.27
C TYR A 66 -31.66 -13.11 37.46
N LEU A 67 -32.30 -12.67 36.35
CA LEU A 67 -33.63 -12.06 36.42
C LEU A 67 -34.68 -13.02 36.94
N HIS A 68 -34.63 -14.30 36.58
CA HIS A 68 -35.51 -15.36 37.09
C HIS A 68 -35.29 -15.56 38.59
N GLN A 69 -34.03 -15.72 39.06
CA GLN A 69 -33.70 -15.87 40.47
C GLN A 69 -34.11 -14.63 41.29
N THR A 70 -34.02 -13.44 40.68
CA THR A 70 -34.46 -12.18 41.29
C THR A 70 -35.99 -12.17 41.54
N ALA A 71 -36.78 -12.70 40.59
CA ALA A 71 -38.22 -12.81 40.73
C ALA A 71 -38.59 -13.81 41.84
N LEU A 72 -37.96 -14.99 41.83
CA LEU A 72 -38.15 -16.00 42.89
C LEU A 72 -37.77 -15.49 44.28
N GLN A 73 -36.72 -14.70 44.40
CA GLN A 73 -36.26 -14.09 45.65
C GLN A 73 -37.30 -13.12 46.25
N LYS A 74 -38.00 -12.35 45.39
CA LYS A 74 -39.09 -11.46 45.82
C LYS A 74 -40.26 -12.22 46.42
N GLU A 75 -40.53 -13.42 45.92
CA GLU A 75 -41.58 -14.34 46.40
C GLU A 75 -41.10 -15.25 47.48
N GLN A 76 -39.83 -15.15 47.96
CA GLN A 76 -39.20 -16.00 48.97
C GLN A 76 -39.16 -17.49 48.58
N LEU A 77 -39.09 -17.79 47.27
CA LEU A 77 -39.15 -19.16 46.74
C LEU A 77 -37.75 -19.76 46.41
N ASN A 78 -36.65 -19.03 46.63
CA ASN A 78 -35.28 -19.51 46.43
C ASN A 78 -34.37 -19.18 47.61
N SER A 79 -33.22 -19.88 47.69
CA SER A 79 -32.19 -19.58 48.68
C SER A 79 -31.44 -18.29 48.34
N ARG A 80 -30.95 -17.60 49.37
CA ARG A 80 -30.08 -16.44 49.19
C ARG A 80 -28.81 -16.79 48.45
N GLU A 81 -28.28 -17.98 48.60
CA GLU A 81 -27.08 -18.48 47.96
C GLU A 81 -27.28 -18.63 46.43
N GLU A 82 -28.39 -19.23 45.98
CA GLU A 82 -28.74 -19.35 44.56
C GLU A 82 -28.89 -17.98 43.88
N TYR A 83 -29.52 -17.04 44.56
CA TYR A 83 -29.63 -15.67 44.06
C TYR A 83 -28.25 -15.01 43.91
N LEU A 84 -27.40 -15.08 44.95
CA LEU A 84 -26.05 -14.48 44.92
C LEU A 84 -25.20 -15.11 43.82
N LYS A 85 -25.21 -16.43 43.70
CA LYS A 85 -24.49 -17.14 42.65
C LYS A 85 -24.93 -16.70 41.25
N SER A 86 -26.22 -16.56 40.98
CA SER A 86 -26.73 -16.12 39.69
C SER A 86 -26.36 -14.67 39.39
N LYS A 87 -26.30 -13.82 40.40
CA LYS A 87 -25.84 -12.43 40.30
C LYS A 87 -24.36 -12.35 39.94
N GLU A 88 -23.50 -13.07 40.65
CA GLU A 88 -22.07 -13.15 40.42
C GLU A 88 -21.76 -13.69 39.02
N ASP A 89 -22.44 -14.75 38.60
CA ASP A 89 -22.32 -15.32 37.25
C ASP A 89 -22.67 -14.30 36.17
N TYR A 90 -23.74 -13.53 36.36
CA TYR A 90 -24.12 -12.46 35.40
C TYR A 90 -23.11 -11.31 35.40
N GLU A 91 -22.65 -10.85 36.57
CA GLU A 91 -21.64 -9.78 36.65
C GLU A 91 -20.34 -10.18 35.96
N LEU A 92 -19.86 -11.41 36.19
CA LEU A 92 -18.67 -11.95 35.55
C LEU A 92 -18.83 -12.02 34.02
N SER A 93 -19.94 -12.56 33.52
CA SER A 93 -20.20 -12.67 32.09
C SER A 93 -20.37 -11.29 31.44
N SER A 94 -20.97 -10.33 32.15
CA SER A 94 -21.09 -8.93 31.71
C SER A 94 -19.73 -8.25 31.58
N GLN A 95 -18.83 -8.47 32.55
CA GLN A 95 -17.45 -7.96 32.50
C GLN A 95 -16.67 -8.56 31.31
N LYS A 96 -16.76 -9.88 31.10
CA LYS A 96 -16.12 -10.53 29.94
C LYS A 96 -16.62 -9.97 28.63
N HIS A 97 -17.95 -9.78 28.50
CA HIS A 97 -18.53 -9.16 27.31
C HIS A 97 -18.05 -7.71 27.10
N ALA A 98 -17.94 -6.91 28.15
CA ALA A 98 -17.41 -5.54 28.07
C ALA A 98 -15.94 -5.52 27.61
N LEU A 99 -15.12 -6.43 28.14
CA LEU A 99 -13.70 -6.55 27.75
C LEU A 99 -13.53 -6.93 26.29
N ILE A 100 -14.31 -7.90 25.78
CA ILE A 100 -14.21 -8.28 24.36
C ILE A 100 -14.64 -7.13 23.44
N GLN A 101 -15.64 -6.34 23.82
CA GLN A 101 -16.05 -5.17 23.05
C GLN A 101 -14.95 -4.10 23.00
N GLN A 102 -14.24 -3.87 24.10
CA GLN A 102 -13.08 -2.97 24.13
C GLN A 102 -11.94 -3.50 23.26
N ARG A 103 -11.66 -4.82 23.34
CA ARG A 103 -10.65 -5.46 22.50
C ARG A 103 -10.96 -5.29 21.02
N LEU A 104 -12.19 -5.58 20.58
CA LEU A 104 -12.61 -5.40 19.19
C LEU A 104 -12.40 -3.98 18.68
N LYS A 105 -12.68 -2.96 19.49
CA LYS A 105 -12.45 -1.55 19.13
C LYS A 105 -10.96 -1.25 18.95
N LYS A 106 -10.12 -1.71 19.89
CA LYS A 106 -8.66 -1.52 19.82
C LYS A 106 -8.06 -2.24 18.62
N ASP A 107 -8.48 -3.48 18.38
CA ASP A 107 -8.00 -4.27 17.24
C ASP A 107 -8.39 -3.63 15.90
N ALA A 108 -9.61 -3.06 15.81
CA ALA A 108 -10.03 -2.34 14.62
C ALA A 108 -9.18 -1.08 14.36
N GLN A 109 -8.84 -0.34 15.40
CA GLN A 109 -7.96 0.84 15.28
C GLN A 109 -6.54 0.43 14.86
N LEU A 110 -5.99 -0.61 15.49
CA LEU A 110 -4.64 -1.11 15.18
C LEU A 110 -4.55 -1.60 13.73
N ARG A 111 -5.52 -2.40 13.28
CA ARG A 111 -5.59 -2.87 11.89
C ARG A 111 -5.62 -1.72 10.91
N ARG A 112 -6.47 -0.70 11.17
CA ARG A 112 -6.55 0.48 10.31
C ARG A 112 -5.21 1.19 10.20
N SER A 113 -4.55 1.45 11.32
CA SER A 113 -3.24 2.10 11.35
C SER A 113 -2.16 1.29 10.62
N GLN A 114 -2.12 -0.04 10.82
CA GLN A 114 -1.20 -0.91 10.11
C GLN A 114 -1.43 -0.91 8.60
N MET A 115 -2.69 -0.99 8.16
CA MET A 115 -3.04 -0.97 6.75
C MET A 115 -2.68 0.36 6.08
N GLU A 116 -2.91 1.47 6.78
CA GLU A 116 -2.54 2.82 6.32
C GLU A 116 -1.02 2.92 6.12
N GLN A 117 -0.23 2.52 7.12
CA GLN A 117 1.23 2.50 7.04
C GLN A 117 1.75 1.62 5.89
N MET A 118 1.18 0.42 5.72
CA MET A 118 1.57 -0.48 4.62
C MET A 118 1.22 0.11 3.25
N SER A 119 0.05 0.76 3.13
CA SER A 119 -0.38 1.45 1.91
C SER A 119 0.54 2.62 1.55
N GLU A 120 0.96 3.41 2.53
CA GLU A 120 1.91 4.51 2.34
C GLU A 120 3.28 3.99 1.87
N ASN A 121 3.80 2.93 2.49
CA ASN A 121 5.05 2.29 2.07
C ASN A 121 4.97 1.79 0.62
N LEU A 122 3.88 1.10 0.27
CA LEU A 122 3.65 0.61 -1.09
C LEU A 122 3.59 1.77 -2.10
N SER A 123 2.90 2.85 -1.76
CA SER A 123 2.82 4.06 -2.58
C SER A 123 4.20 4.69 -2.82
N SER A 124 5.06 4.69 -1.81
CA SER A 124 6.44 5.18 -1.93
C SER A 124 7.29 4.31 -2.85
N MET A 125 7.15 2.98 -2.76
CA MET A 125 7.82 2.05 -3.67
C MET A 125 7.33 2.19 -5.12
N LEU A 126 6.03 2.36 -5.33
CA LEU A 126 5.47 2.63 -6.67
C LEU A 126 6.08 3.91 -7.28
N ARG A 127 6.21 4.98 -6.49
CA ARG A 127 6.88 6.21 -6.95
C ARG A 127 8.33 5.97 -7.30
N ASN A 128 9.04 5.14 -6.53
CA ASN A 128 10.43 4.79 -6.84
C ASN A 128 10.54 4.04 -8.17
N VAL A 129 9.73 3.01 -8.39
CA VAL A 129 9.69 2.28 -9.68
C VAL A 129 9.41 3.23 -10.85
N GLN A 130 8.43 4.14 -10.69
CA GLN A 130 8.12 5.13 -11.72
C GLN A 130 9.30 6.08 -11.99
N LEU A 131 10.02 6.49 -10.94
CA LEU A 131 11.19 7.36 -11.09
C LEU A 131 12.31 6.67 -11.87
N VAL A 132 12.61 5.40 -11.55
CA VAL A 132 13.65 4.64 -12.25
C VAL A 132 13.24 4.38 -13.71
N ARG A 133 11.97 4.04 -13.98
CA ARG A 133 11.45 3.91 -15.34
C ARG A 133 11.57 5.22 -16.14
N LYS A 134 11.25 6.37 -15.55
CA LYS A 134 11.44 7.69 -16.18
C LYS A 134 12.91 7.99 -16.49
N ARG A 135 13.86 7.50 -15.66
CA ARG A 135 15.28 7.60 -15.99
C ARG A 135 15.62 6.78 -17.25
N LYS A 136 15.04 5.60 -17.40
CA LYS A 136 15.21 4.76 -18.59
C LYS A 136 14.65 5.45 -19.84
N GLU A 137 13.49 6.07 -19.77
CA GLU A 137 12.90 6.81 -20.89
C GLU A 137 13.81 7.96 -21.39
N ARG A 138 14.61 8.55 -20.48
CA ARG A 138 15.59 9.60 -20.86
C ARG A 138 16.81 9.07 -21.60
N LEU A 139 17.00 7.76 -21.68
CA LEU A 139 18.01 7.15 -22.52
C LEU A 139 17.63 7.20 -24.00
N ASP A 140 16.35 7.39 -24.33
CA ASP A 140 15.91 7.80 -25.65
C ASP A 140 16.15 9.31 -25.83
N VAL A 141 17.24 9.67 -26.50
CA VAL A 141 17.54 11.07 -26.84
C VAL A 141 16.60 11.51 -27.95
N ARG A 142 15.73 12.46 -27.63
CA ARG A 142 14.69 12.97 -28.56
C ARG A 142 14.97 14.37 -29.02
N SER A 143 14.58 14.68 -30.25
CA SER A 143 14.65 16.05 -30.79
C SER A 143 13.77 16.99 -29.98
N GLN A 144 14.31 18.14 -29.61
CA GLN A 144 13.58 19.25 -28.97
C GLN A 144 12.90 20.19 -29.97
N ILE A 145 13.36 20.15 -31.22
CA ILE A 145 12.93 21.04 -32.32
C ILE A 145 12.63 20.23 -33.58
N ASN A 146 11.91 20.86 -34.52
CA ASN A 146 11.82 20.36 -35.89
C ASN A 146 13.06 20.80 -36.64
N GLY A 147 13.66 19.92 -37.45
CA GLY A 147 14.86 20.27 -38.15
C GLY A 147 15.48 19.14 -38.97
N GLU A 148 16.75 19.21 -39.17
CA GLU A 148 17.53 18.18 -39.82
C GLU A 148 18.70 17.77 -38.93
N VAL A 149 18.93 16.44 -38.80
CA VAL A 149 20.12 15.95 -38.11
C VAL A 149 21.33 16.37 -38.93
N GLY A 150 22.16 17.21 -38.34
CA GLY A 150 23.45 17.58 -38.95
C GLY A 150 24.47 16.47 -38.77
N GLN A 151 25.50 16.74 -37.98
CA GLN A 151 26.53 15.73 -37.69
C GLN A 151 26.20 14.98 -36.40
N LEU A 152 26.28 13.64 -36.45
CA LEU A 152 26.31 12.78 -35.25
C LEU A 152 27.75 12.37 -34.96
N ASP A 153 28.25 12.74 -33.78
CA ASP A 153 29.66 12.54 -33.37
C ASP A 153 29.83 11.24 -32.56
N ILE A 154 28.93 10.26 -32.77
CA ILE A 154 28.92 8.98 -32.03
C ILE A 154 28.74 7.79 -32.95
N GLU A 155 29.35 6.65 -32.59
CA GLU A 155 29.24 5.39 -33.28
C GLU A 155 28.43 4.36 -32.48
N LEU A 156 27.87 3.34 -33.16
CA LEU A 156 27.15 2.24 -32.56
C LEU A 156 28.08 1.47 -31.62
N GLY A 157 27.65 1.27 -30.37
CA GLY A 157 28.43 0.56 -29.34
C GLY A 157 29.43 1.45 -28.59
N GLN A 158 29.54 2.74 -28.94
CA GLN A 158 30.39 3.67 -28.22
C GLN A 158 29.86 3.98 -26.82
N SER A 159 30.74 3.99 -25.84
CA SER A 159 30.40 4.47 -24.49
C SER A 159 30.41 5.98 -24.44
N ILE A 160 29.35 6.58 -23.88
CA ILE A 160 29.22 8.01 -23.70
C ILE A 160 29.06 8.39 -22.24
N VAL A 161 29.49 9.60 -21.88
CA VAL A 161 29.39 10.13 -20.53
C VAL A 161 28.35 11.26 -20.45
N PRO A 162 27.74 11.49 -19.28
CA PRO A 162 26.81 12.61 -19.09
C PRO A 162 27.43 13.95 -19.46
N GLY A 163 26.70 14.74 -20.22
CA GLY A 163 27.18 16.06 -20.71
C GLY A 163 28.00 16.03 -22.00
N GLN A 164 28.31 14.85 -22.55
CA GLN A 164 29.00 14.72 -23.82
C GLN A 164 28.09 15.17 -24.96
N LYS A 165 28.64 15.99 -25.87
CA LYS A 165 27.97 16.38 -27.12
C LYS A 165 27.90 15.13 -28.02
N ILE A 166 26.74 14.80 -28.50
CA ILE A 166 26.49 13.63 -29.36
C ILE A 166 26.18 13.99 -30.80
N GLY A 167 25.92 15.26 -31.07
CA GLY A 167 25.60 15.74 -32.41
C GLY A 167 24.98 17.13 -32.40
N VAL A 168 24.55 17.56 -33.59
CA VAL A 168 23.91 18.85 -33.84
C VAL A 168 22.63 18.65 -34.64
N ILE A 169 21.58 19.40 -34.28
CA ILE A 169 20.36 19.54 -35.08
C ILE A 169 20.31 20.94 -35.62
N ASN A 170 20.14 21.05 -36.94
CA ASN A 170 19.96 22.31 -37.62
C ASN A 170 18.46 22.66 -37.64
N ASP A 171 18.12 23.81 -37.10
CA ASP A 171 16.78 24.37 -37.22
C ASP A 171 16.59 24.89 -38.66
N LEU A 172 15.53 24.45 -39.31
CA LEU A 172 15.19 24.86 -40.68
C LEU A 172 14.16 25.99 -40.69
N SER A 173 13.78 26.52 -39.54
CA SER A 173 12.79 27.61 -39.47
C SER A 173 13.36 28.99 -39.77
N ASP A 174 14.69 29.21 -39.54
CA ASP A 174 15.35 30.49 -39.70
C ASP A 174 16.62 30.36 -40.56
N TYR A 175 16.70 31.09 -41.65
CA TYR A 175 17.87 31.18 -42.51
C TYR A 175 18.49 32.56 -42.45
N LYS A 176 19.81 32.62 -42.26
CA LYS A 176 20.59 33.82 -42.39
C LYS A 176 21.45 33.71 -43.66
N VAL A 177 21.28 34.64 -44.60
CA VAL A 177 22.12 34.71 -45.79
C VAL A 177 23.20 35.78 -45.57
N GLU A 178 24.46 35.35 -45.55
CA GLU A 178 25.60 36.29 -45.53
C GLU A 178 26.18 36.33 -46.92
N ALA A 179 26.05 37.53 -47.62
CA ALA A 179 26.72 37.83 -48.88
C ALA A 179 28.02 38.51 -48.55
N LYS A 180 29.15 37.93 -48.96
CA LYS A 180 30.44 38.67 -49.04
C LYS A 180 30.47 39.46 -50.35
N ILE A 181 30.51 40.78 -50.25
CA ILE A 181 30.76 41.70 -51.36
C ILE A 181 32.28 41.90 -51.53
#